data_aca9a127bb45d2544176072041eb8c68
#
_entry.id   aca9a127bb45d2544176072041eb8c68
#
_cell.length_a   1.000
_cell.length_b   1.000
_cell.length_c   1.000
_cell.angle_alpha   90.00
_cell.angle_beta   90.00
_cell.angle_gamma   90.00
#
_symmetry.space_group_name_H-M   'P 1'
#
loop_
_entity.id
_entity.type
_entity.pdbx_description
1 polymer ?
#
loop_
_entity_poly.entity_id
_entity_poly.type
_entity_poly.pdbx_seq_one_letter_code
_entity_poly.pdbx_strand_id
1 'polypeptide(L)'
;MSVFTFPFPVLVCDTGGTNVRFALSPEPGAPLGPIAHLITNDYPGLPEAIEAAVREVGARPRSMIVCGAGPVVGRRLKLTNNSWLMDGPEAARRAGLAQGLLLNDFEAEALSLPVIETDWTRPIGPLVFDGKGPQVILGPGTGVGVAALVERDGRFAPVSSEACHADFGPVTEEEFALWPHLERPHGRFTSHDVLCGAGLARLHRARMIAKGEPDQRLGPQQLTAAALADRDGEAAMTLKLYWRIVARFAGDMAVSFVATGGVTLSGGILPRILDFLDDGVFRKVFEAKAPVDALARQIPTRLVIHSDAVLAGMAAIAAAPDRYDIDYSSRVWVGCVAHQNLLEKALSTFQLVQ
;
A
#
# COMPACT_ATOMS: atom_id res chain seq x y z
N MET A 1 -20.18 -20.36 14.00
CA MET A 1 -20.15 -19.27 12.99
C MET A 1 -19.90 -19.92 11.66
N SER A 2 -20.66 -19.61 10.60
CA SER A 2 -20.38 -20.14 9.25
C SER A 2 -19.01 -19.58 8.81
N VAL A 3 -18.09 -20.48 8.45
CA VAL A 3 -16.78 -20.08 7.92
C VAL A 3 -17.02 -19.37 6.59
N PHE A 4 -16.66 -18.10 6.54
CA PHE A 4 -16.73 -17.32 5.30
C PHE A 4 -15.67 -17.87 4.33
N THR A 5 -16.02 -18.06 3.06
CA THR A 5 -15.11 -18.59 2.03
C THR A 5 -15.26 -17.84 0.72
N PHE A 6 -14.19 -17.73 -0.04
CA PHE A 6 -14.21 -17.20 -1.41
C PHE A 6 -14.27 -18.33 -2.43
N PRO A 7 -15.20 -18.30 -3.41
CA PRO A 7 -15.17 -19.23 -4.53
C PRO A 7 -13.96 -18.98 -5.44
N PHE A 8 -13.13 -19.99 -5.67
CA PHE A 8 -12.00 -19.95 -6.61
C PHE A 8 -12.42 -20.27 -8.05
N PRO A 9 -11.70 -19.78 -9.08
CA PRO A 9 -10.55 -18.88 -9.01
C PRO A 9 -10.92 -17.46 -8.52
N VAL A 10 -9.98 -16.80 -7.82
CA VAL A 10 -10.14 -15.45 -7.29
C VAL A 10 -9.31 -14.46 -8.11
N LEU A 11 -9.92 -13.39 -8.59
CA LEU A 11 -9.22 -12.27 -9.19
C LEU A 11 -8.80 -11.31 -8.08
N VAL A 12 -7.50 -11.09 -7.90
CA VAL A 12 -6.98 -10.08 -6.99
C VAL A 12 -6.60 -8.83 -7.78
N CYS A 13 -6.91 -7.65 -7.24
CA CYS A 13 -6.75 -6.38 -7.95
C CYS A 13 -6.22 -5.30 -7.02
N ASP A 14 -5.11 -4.69 -7.41
CA ASP A 14 -4.54 -3.51 -6.77
C ASP A 14 -4.75 -2.28 -7.66
N THR A 15 -5.53 -1.29 -7.17
CA THR A 15 -5.96 -0.13 -7.94
C THR A 15 -5.32 1.14 -7.41
N GLY A 16 -4.34 1.66 -8.16
CA GLY A 16 -3.80 3.00 -7.96
C GLY A 16 -4.46 4.04 -8.85
N GLY A 17 -4.17 5.32 -8.59
CA GLY A 17 -4.67 6.43 -9.41
C GLY A 17 -4.16 6.43 -10.86
N THR A 18 -3.03 5.80 -11.14
CA THR A 18 -2.38 5.76 -12.45
C THR A 18 -2.40 4.36 -13.08
N ASN A 19 -2.16 3.34 -12.29
CA ASN A 19 -2.06 1.95 -12.74
C ASN A 19 -3.00 1.07 -11.94
N VAL A 20 -3.51 0.03 -12.58
CA VAL A 20 -4.25 -1.05 -11.96
C VAL A 20 -3.65 -2.39 -12.35
N ARG A 21 -3.47 -3.28 -11.37
CA ARG A 21 -2.87 -4.59 -11.56
C ARG A 21 -3.87 -5.67 -11.16
N PHE A 22 -3.95 -6.70 -11.96
CA PHE A 22 -4.78 -7.86 -11.72
C PHE A 22 -3.94 -9.13 -11.77
N ALA A 23 -4.20 -10.06 -10.87
CA ALA A 23 -3.66 -11.40 -10.94
C ALA A 23 -4.74 -12.43 -10.63
N LEU A 24 -4.60 -13.63 -11.16
CA LEU A 24 -5.49 -14.75 -10.86
C LEU A 24 -4.87 -15.61 -9.77
N SER A 25 -5.61 -15.85 -8.68
CA SER A 25 -5.34 -16.92 -7.73
C SER A 25 -6.20 -18.12 -8.12
N PRO A 26 -5.63 -19.19 -8.69
CA PRO A 26 -6.41 -20.28 -9.28
C PRO A 26 -7.06 -21.17 -8.22
N GLU A 27 -6.38 -21.40 -7.11
CA GLU A 27 -6.81 -22.22 -5.97
C GLU A 27 -6.11 -21.76 -4.68
N PRO A 28 -6.59 -22.14 -3.49
CA PRO A 28 -6.01 -21.75 -2.22
C PRO A 28 -4.52 -22.14 -2.11
N GLY A 29 -3.64 -21.16 -1.84
CA GLY A 29 -2.22 -21.38 -1.63
C GLY A 29 -1.38 -21.63 -2.90
N ALA A 30 -1.99 -21.66 -4.08
CA ALA A 30 -1.26 -21.74 -5.33
C ALA A 30 -0.55 -20.41 -5.66
N PRO A 31 0.56 -20.43 -6.40
CA PRO A 31 1.18 -19.24 -6.94
C PRO A 31 0.19 -18.41 -7.78
N LEU A 32 0.38 -17.11 -7.77
CA LEU A 32 -0.39 -16.23 -8.65
C LEU A 32 -0.16 -16.61 -10.11
N GLY A 33 -1.23 -16.63 -10.89
CA GLY A 33 -1.20 -16.81 -12.33
C GLY A 33 -0.73 -15.55 -13.06
N PRO A 34 -1.02 -15.44 -14.37
CA PRO A 34 -0.64 -14.28 -15.16
C PRO A 34 -1.14 -12.98 -14.55
N ILE A 35 -0.32 -11.92 -14.64
CA ILE A 35 -0.61 -10.58 -14.13
C ILE A 35 -0.89 -9.67 -15.32
N ALA A 36 -2.05 -9.00 -15.28
CA ALA A 36 -2.39 -7.92 -16.20
C ALA A 36 -2.04 -6.57 -15.59
N HIS A 37 -1.31 -5.74 -16.35
CA HIS A 37 -0.96 -4.37 -15.99
C HIS A 37 -1.67 -3.39 -16.90
N LEU A 38 -2.62 -2.63 -16.36
CA LEU A 38 -3.45 -1.70 -17.11
C LEU A 38 -3.22 -0.26 -16.60
N ILE A 39 -3.45 0.72 -17.46
CA ILE A 39 -3.45 2.13 -17.10
C ILE A 39 -4.86 2.50 -16.64
N THR A 40 -5.01 3.02 -15.41
CA THR A 40 -6.32 3.31 -14.82
C THR A 40 -7.17 4.25 -15.68
N ASN A 41 -6.54 5.28 -16.26
CA ASN A 41 -7.24 6.28 -17.08
C ASN A 41 -7.70 5.78 -18.47
N ASP A 42 -7.23 4.62 -18.91
CA ASP A 42 -7.67 4.04 -20.19
C ASP A 42 -9.05 3.38 -20.07
N TYR A 43 -9.59 3.28 -18.87
CA TYR A 43 -10.87 2.66 -18.58
C TYR A 43 -11.81 3.61 -17.82
N PRO A 44 -13.11 3.61 -18.13
CA PRO A 44 -14.07 4.46 -17.44
C PRO A 44 -14.34 4.04 -15.98
N GLY A 45 -14.04 2.77 -15.63
CA GLY A 45 -14.24 2.24 -14.30
C GLY A 45 -13.72 0.82 -14.10
N LEU A 46 -13.86 0.35 -12.86
CA LEU A 46 -13.43 -1.00 -12.46
C LEU A 46 -14.04 -2.12 -13.34
N PRO A 47 -15.34 -2.10 -13.71
CA PRO A 47 -15.90 -3.19 -14.51
C PRO A 47 -15.23 -3.38 -15.87
N GLU A 48 -14.93 -2.29 -16.59
CA GLU A 48 -14.28 -2.34 -17.90
C GLU A 48 -12.83 -2.82 -17.78
N ALA A 49 -12.13 -2.41 -16.73
CA ALA A 49 -10.79 -2.89 -16.45
C ALA A 49 -10.78 -4.40 -16.10
N ILE A 50 -11.76 -4.90 -15.35
CA ILE A 50 -11.93 -6.34 -15.09
C ILE A 50 -12.14 -7.10 -16.40
N GLU A 51 -13.01 -6.62 -17.29
CA GLU A 51 -13.26 -7.28 -18.58
C GLU A 51 -11.99 -7.37 -19.43
N ALA A 52 -11.15 -6.33 -19.43
CA ALA A 52 -9.86 -6.32 -20.11
C ALA A 52 -8.88 -7.32 -19.47
N ALA A 53 -8.75 -7.28 -18.16
CA ALA A 53 -7.85 -8.18 -17.41
C ALA A 53 -8.25 -9.65 -17.58
N VAL A 54 -9.54 -9.99 -17.52
CA VAL A 54 -10.03 -11.37 -17.71
C VAL A 54 -9.70 -11.89 -19.10
N ARG A 55 -9.77 -11.03 -20.13
CA ARG A 55 -9.33 -11.41 -21.49
C ARG A 55 -7.83 -11.67 -21.56
N GLU A 56 -7.03 -10.85 -20.88
CA GLU A 56 -5.57 -10.96 -20.88
C GLU A 56 -5.09 -12.19 -20.11
N VAL A 57 -5.65 -12.44 -18.92
CA VAL A 57 -5.28 -13.62 -18.10
C VAL A 57 -5.89 -14.93 -18.62
N GLY A 58 -6.85 -14.87 -19.54
CA GLY A 58 -7.43 -16.06 -20.21
C GLY A 58 -8.26 -16.96 -19.30
N ALA A 59 -8.77 -16.48 -18.19
CA ALA A 59 -9.52 -17.27 -17.20
C ALA A 59 -10.75 -16.51 -16.68
N ARG A 60 -11.76 -17.26 -16.19
CA ARG A 60 -12.98 -16.69 -15.62
C ARG A 60 -12.93 -16.79 -14.09
N PRO A 61 -12.71 -15.69 -13.37
CA PRO A 61 -12.77 -15.67 -11.91
C PRO A 61 -14.21 -15.91 -11.44
N ARG A 62 -14.33 -16.52 -10.27
CA ARG A 62 -15.62 -16.69 -9.58
C ARG A 62 -15.82 -15.66 -8.48
N SER A 63 -14.73 -15.15 -7.91
CA SER A 63 -14.78 -14.08 -6.91
C SER A 63 -13.63 -13.10 -7.13
N MET A 64 -13.63 -12.01 -6.36
CA MET A 64 -12.63 -10.96 -6.47
C MET A 64 -12.29 -10.36 -5.11
N ILE A 65 -11.01 -10.03 -4.88
CA ILE A 65 -10.60 -9.09 -3.84
C ILE A 65 -9.93 -7.91 -4.51
N VAL A 66 -10.40 -6.71 -4.22
CA VAL A 66 -9.87 -5.49 -4.81
C VAL A 66 -9.50 -4.49 -3.72
N CYS A 67 -8.35 -3.84 -3.86
CA CYS A 67 -7.99 -2.69 -3.03
C CYS A 67 -7.82 -1.43 -3.87
N GLY A 68 -7.90 -0.28 -3.19
CA GLY A 68 -7.68 1.01 -3.83
C GLY A 68 -7.42 2.14 -2.85
N ALA A 69 -6.76 3.19 -3.37
CA ALA A 69 -6.41 4.39 -2.62
C ALA A 69 -7.65 5.24 -2.31
N GLY A 70 -8.23 5.06 -1.15
CA GLY A 70 -9.39 5.81 -0.68
C GLY A 70 -10.15 5.14 0.46
N PRO A 71 -11.06 5.87 1.12
CA PRO A 71 -11.88 5.32 2.19
C PRO A 71 -12.90 4.31 1.64
N VAL A 72 -12.98 3.16 2.30
CA VAL A 72 -14.00 2.15 2.03
C VAL A 72 -15.24 2.48 2.83
N VAL A 73 -16.37 2.66 2.14
CA VAL A 73 -17.68 2.88 2.76
C VAL A 73 -18.63 1.76 2.34
N GLY A 74 -18.81 0.80 3.20
CA GLY A 74 -19.53 -0.43 2.88
C GLY A 74 -18.87 -1.17 1.71
N ARG A 75 -19.55 -1.28 0.58
CA ARG A 75 -19.12 -2.00 -0.62
C ARG A 75 -18.67 -1.07 -1.74
N ARG A 76 -18.31 0.17 -1.41
CA ARG A 76 -17.91 1.22 -2.34
C ARG A 76 -16.63 1.90 -1.88
N LEU A 77 -15.82 2.33 -2.86
CA LEU A 77 -14.63 3.14 -2.64
C LEU A 77 -14.51 4.15 -3.78
N LYS A 78 -14.33 5.42 -3.43
CA LYS A 78 -13.96 6.48 -4.37
C LYS A 78 -12.44 6.62 -4.35
N LEU A 79 -11.78 6.44 -5.50
CA LEU A 79 -10.34 6.67 -5.60
C LEU A 79 -10.01 8.14 -5.32
N THR A 80 -9.03 8.40 -4.45
CA THR A 80 -8.64 9.75 -4.03
C THR A 80 -8.06 10.57 -5.18
N ASN A 81 -7.24 9.95 -6.02
CA ASN A 81 -6.51 10.61 -7.11
C ASN A 81 -6.99 10.18 -8.50
N ASN A 82 -8.25 9.74 -8.62
CA ASN A 82 -8.86 9.33 -9.88
C ASN A 82 -10.38 9.51 -9.84
N SER A 83 -11.03 9.54 -11.01
CA SER A 83 -12.48 9.67 -11.12
C SER A 83 -13.26 8.39 -10.76
N TRP A 84 -12.62 7.23 -10.68
CA TRP A 84 -13.31 5.97 -10.45
C TRP A 84 -14.05 5.92 -9.12
N LEU A 85 -15.30 5.52 -9.20
CA LEU A 85 -16.08 5.00 -8.09
C LEU A 85 -16.12 3.48 -8.23
N MET A 86 -15.43 2.76 -7.38
CA MET A 86 -15.49 1.31 -7.33
C MET A 86 -16.74 0.90 -6.56
N ASP A 87 -17.70 0.30 -7.24
CA ASP A 87 -18.92 -0.27 -6.68
C ASP A 87 -18.83 -1.79 -6.82
N GLY A 88 -18.61 -2.49 -5.70
CA GLY A 88 -18.40 -3.93 -5.69
C GLY A 88 -19.59 -4.73 -6.27
N PRO A 89 -20.83 -4.49 -5.83
CA PRO A 89 -22.03 -5.11 -6.41
C PRO A 89 -22.17 -4.91 -7.92
N GLU A 90 -21.90 -3.71 -8.43
CA GLU A 90 -21.97 -3.42 -9.86
C GLU A 90 -20.86 -4.17 -10.62
N ALA A 91 -19.63 -4.17 -10.10
CA ALA A 91 -18.53 -4.93 -10.68
C ALA A 91 -18.85 -6.44 -10.73
N ALA A 92 -19.41 -6.99 -9.64
CA ALA A 92 -19.83 -8.39 -9.60
C ALA A 92 -20.91 -8.71 -10.65
N ARG A 93 -21.92 -7.85 -10.76
CA ARG A 93 -23.03 -8.04 -11.71
C ARG A 93 -22.53 -8.04 -13.16
N ARG A 94 -21.63 -7.12 -13.52
CA ARG A 94 -21.11 -6.98 -14.88
C ARG A 94 -20.11 -8.06 -15.25
N ALA A 95 -19.22 -8.43 -14.32
CA ALA A 95 -18.20 -9.43 -14.56
C ALA A 95 -18.67 -10.89 -14.27
N GLY A 96 -19.92 -11.08 -13.83
CA GLY A 96 -20.44 -12.40 -13.50
C GLY A 96 -19.80 -13.03 -12.26
N LEU A 97 -19.30 -12.22 -11.32
CA LEU A 97 -18.66 -12.68 -10.10
C LEU A 97 -19.71 -13.09 -9.05
N ALA A 98 -19.50 -14.23 -8.41
CA ALA A 98 -20.38 -14.69 -7.35
C ALA A 98 -20.20 -13.88 -6.06
N GLN A 99 -19.01 -13.35 -5.81
CA GLN A 99 -18.65 -12.69 -4.56
C GLN A 99 -17.41 -11.82 -4.70
N GLY A 100 -17.23 -10.86 -3.80
CA GLY A 100 -15.99 -10.11 -3.68
C GLY A 100 -15.86 -9.30 -2.39
N LEU A 101 -14.68 -8.76 -2.18
CA LEU A 101 -14.28 -7.95 -1.03
C LEU A 101 -13.57 -6.69 -1.51
N LEU A 102 -13.84 -5.57 -0.83
CA LEU A 102 -13.20 -4.28 -1.08
C LEU A 102 -12.36 -3.86 0.14
N LEU A 103 -11.11 -3.47 -0.11
CA LEU A 103 -10.14 -3.03 0.89
C LEU A 103 -9.60 -1.64 0.54
N ASN A 104 -9.13 -0.92 1.54
CA ASN A 104 -8.24 0.21 1.32
C ASN A 104 -6.85 -0.31 0.89
N ASP A 105 -6.08 0.47 0.14
CA ASP A 105 -4.75 0.08 -0.37
C ASP A 105 -3.76 -0.24 0.77
N PHE A 106 -3.60 0.66 1.75
CA PHE A 106 -2.70 0.42 2.89
C PHE A 106 -3.21 -0.63 3.88
N GLU A 107 -4.51 -0.82 3.97
CA GLU A 107 -5.08 -1.98 4.67
C GLU A 107 -4.67 -3.29 3.99
N ALA A 108 -4.77 -3.37 2.66
CA ALA A 108 -4.32 -4.53 1.90
C ALA A 108 -2.81 -4.75 1.99
N GLU A 109 -2.01 -3.67 1.97
CA GLU A 109 -0.57 -3.73 2.20
C GLU A 109 -0.25 -4.28 3.60
N ALA A 110 -0.92 -3.81 4.66
CA ALA A 110 -0.71 -4.33 6.01
C ALA A 110 -1.08 -5.82 6.10
N LEU A 111 -2.22 -6.21 5.54
CA LEU A 111 -2.66 -7.60 5.50
C LEU A 111 -1.76 -8.52 4.67
N SER A 112 -0.88 -7.97 3.81
CA SER A 112 0.11 -8.73 3.05
C SER A 112 1.36 -9.08 3.87
N LEU A 113 1.67 -8.35 4.95
CA LEU A 113 2.89 -8.52 5.75
C LEU A 113 3.19 -9.97 6.18
N PRO A 114 2.18 -10.79 6.58
CA PRO A 114 2.43 -12.16 7.00
C PRO A 114 2.87 -13.12 5.89
N VAL A 115 2.70 -12.73 4.63
CA VAL A 115 3.02 -13.60 3.47
C VAL A 115 4.10 -13.01 2.55
N ILE A 116 4.69 -11.88 2.93
CA ILE A 116 5.83 -11.30 2.19
C ILE A 116 7.05 -12.19 2.39
N GLU A 117 7.53 -12.77 1.32
CA GLU A 117 8.71 -13.64 1.31
C GLU A 117 10.00 -12.82 1.54
N THR A 118 11.03 -13.46 2.08
CA THR A 118 12.27 -12.77 2.45
C THR A 118 12.98 -12.18 1.24
N ASP A 119 12.97 -12.87 0.11
CA ASP A 119 13.58 -12.43 -1.16
C ASP A 119 12.79 -11.30 -1.85
N TRP A 120 11.55 -11.04 -1.42
CA TRP A 120 10.76 -9.89 -1.85
C TRP A 120 11.11 -8.60 -1.10
N THR A 121 12.00 -8.71 -0.14
CA THR A 121 12.39 -7.57 0.69
C THR A 121 13.90 -7.38 0.73
N ARG A 122 14.32 -6.13 0.87
CA ARG A 122 15.68 -5.74 1.20
C ARG A 122 15.73 -5.28 2.66
N PRO A 123 16.48 -5.94 3.56
CA PRO A 123 16.72 -5.42 4.90
C PRO A 123 17.41 -4.05 4.87
N ILE A 124 17.07 -3.19 5.83
CA ILE A 124 17.76 -1.92 6.07
C ILE A 124 18.37 -1.98 7.47
N GLY A 125 19.69 -2.07 7.53
CA GLY A 125 20.43 -2.27 8.77
C GLY A 125 20.54 -3.75 9.20
N PRO A 126 21.14 -4.01 10.37
CA PRO A 126 21.59 -5.36 10.75
C PRO A 126 20.55 -6.25 11.43
N LEU A 127 19.37 -5.69 11.79
CA LEU A 127 18.37 -6.43 12.57
C LEU A 127 17.59 -7.41 11.70
N VAL A 128 17.34 -8.60 12.23
CA VAL A 128 16.53 -9.63 11.59
C VAL A 128 15.06 -9.34 11.82
N PHE A 129 14.29 -9.39 10.74
CA PHE A 129 12.84 -9.22 10.78
C PHE A 129 12.18 -10.55 11.12
N ASP A 130 11.60 -10.69 12.31
CA ASP A 130 10.92 -11.91 12.76
C ASP A 130 9.38 -11.78 12.81
N GLY A 131 8.86 -10.57 12.59
CA GLY A 131 7.44 -10.28 12.53
C GLY A 131 6.68 -10.41 13.85
N LYS A 132 7.36 -10.64 14.98
CA LYS A 132 6.71 -10.83 16.27
C LYS A 132 6.32 -9.50 16.91
N GLY A 133 5.04 -9.31 17.18
CA GLY A 133 4.48 -8.08 17.73
C GLY A 133 3.86 -7.17 16.66
N PRO A 134 3.43 -5.95 17.02
CA PRO A 134 2.89 -5.01 16.05
C PRO A 134 3.88 -4.70 14.94
N GLN A 135 3.40 -4.70 13.69
CA GLN A 135 4.16 -4.34 12.51
C GLN A 135 3.60 -3.05 11.91
N VAL A 136 4.43 -2.26 11.28
CA VAL A 136 3.99 -1.09 10.50
C VAL A 136 4.45 -1.24 9.06
N ILE A 137 3.57 -0.89 8.13
CA ILE A 137 3.91 -0.66 6.73
C ILE A 137 3.60 0.79 6.38
N LEU A 138 4.51 1.41 5.67
CA LEU A 138 4.35 2.76 5.17
C LEU A 138 5.05 2.93 3.83
N GLY A 139 4.50 3.78 2.98
CA GLY A 139 5.10 3.95 1.67
C GLY A 139 4.71 5.22 0.94
N PRO A 140 5.71 5.93 0.38
CA PRO A 140 5.48 7.02 -0.53
C PRO A 140 5.21 6.52 -1.96
N GLY A 141 4.13 7.05 -2.54
CA GLY A 141 3.72 6.85 -3.91
C GLY A 141 3.19 8.16 -4.50
N THR A 142 2.05 8.13 -5.19
CA THR A 142 1.30 9.35 -5.56
C THR A 142 0.90 10.13 -4.30
N GLY A 143 0.49 9.42 -3.25
CA GLY A 143 0.33 9.89 -1.88
C GLY A 143 1.36 9.25 -0.95
N VAL A 144 1.08 9.30 0.35
CA VAL A 144 1.78 8.54 1.40
C VAL A 144 0.72 7.83 2.22
N GLY A 145 0.92 6.56 2.48
CA GLY A 145 0.05 5.82 3.36
C GLY A 145 0.81 5.17 4.52
N VAL A 146 0.07 4.84 5.55
CA VAL A 146 0.54 4.15 6.75
C VAL A 146 -0.54 3.21 7.25
N ALA A 147 -0.17 2.01 7.60
CA ALA A 147 -1.03 1.10 8.35
C ALA A 147 -0.19 0.25 9.31
N ALA A 148 -0.81 -0.23 10.36
CA ALA A 148 -0.20 -1.23 11.22
C ALA A 148 -0.94 -2.56 11.09
N LEU A 149 -0.26 -3.64 11.48
CA LEU A 149 -0.81 -4.98 11.59
C LEU A 149 -0.54 -5.50 12.99
N VAL A 150 -1.59 -6.02 13.62
CA VAL A 150 -1.49 -6.65 14.95
C VAL A 150 -2.00 -8.08 14.83
N GLU A 151 -1.23 -9.04 15.33
CA GLU A 151 -1.71 -10.40 15.49
C GLU A 151 -2.36 -10.55 16.87
N ARG A 152 -3.59 -11.03 16.89
CA ARG A 152 -4.34 -11.32 18.10
C ARG A 152 -5.10 -12.63 17.96
N ASP A 153 -4.91 -13.54 18.89
CA ASP A 153 -5.58 -14.86 18.91
C ASP A 153 -5.43 -15.64 17.59
N GLY A 154 -4.24 -15.55 16.95
CA GLY A 154 -3.94 -16.17 15.66
C GLY A 154 -4.56 -15.49 14.44
N ARG A 155 -5.15 -14.30 14.61
CA ARG A 155 -5.74 -13.50 13.53
C ARG A 155 -5.01 -12.20 13.35
N PHE A 156 -4.87 -11.77 12.09
CA PHE A 156 -4.23 -10.54 11.68
C PHE A 156 -5.27 -9.43 11.57
N ALA A 157 -5.15 -8.41 12.41
CA ALA A 157 -6.01 -7.24 12.44
C ALA A 157 -5.26 -6.02 11.86
N PRO A 158 -5.71 -5.43 10.76
CA PRO A 158 -5.13 -4.20 10.24
C PRO A 158 -5.60 -3.01 11.08
N VAL A 159 -4.70 -2.06 11.29
CA VAL A 159 -4.98 -0.78 11.93
C VAL A 159 -4.71 0.31 10.91
N SER A 160 -5.76 0.85 10.30
CA SER A 160 -5.68 1.95 9.36
C SER A 160 -5.21 3.23 10.05
N SER A 161 -4.42 4.05 9.35
CA SER A 161 -3.87 5.29 9.92
C SER A 161 -3.77 6.38 8.87
N GLU A 162 -4.15 7.59 9.26
CA GLU A 162 -3.92 8.83 8.50
C GLU A 162 -2.74 9.64 9.10
N ALA A 163 -1.80 8.97 9.77
CA ALA A 163 -0.65 9.62 10.42
C ALA A 163 0.24 10.41 9.46
N CYS A 164 0.21 10.08 8.15
CA CYS A 164 0.90 10.88 7.13
C CYS A 164 0.37 12.31 7.01
N HIS A 165 -0.84 12.60 7.50
CA HIS A 165 -1.45 13.93 7.54
C HIS A 165 -1.24 14.67 8.86
N ALA A 166 -0.48 14.10 9.81
CA ALA A 166 -0.01 14.83 11.00
C ALA A 166 0.99 15.92 10.64
N ASP A 167 1.10 16.96 11.48
CA ASP A 167 2.08 18.02 11.30
C ASP A 167 3.51 17.47 11.30
N PHE A 168 4.33 17.96 10.39
CA PHE A 168 5.70 17.48 10.18
C PHE A 168 6.65 18.65 9.97
N GLY A 169 7.54 18.89 10.92
CA GLY A 169 8.45 20.03 10.94
C GLY A 169 9.92 19.67 10.68
N PRO A 170 10.79 20.67 10.51
CA PRO A 170 12.24 20.49 10.39
C PRO A 170 12.85 20.10 11.73
N VAL A 171 13.95 19.33 11.71
CA VAL A 171 14.71 18.91 12.89
C VAL A 171 16.21 19.10 12.79
N THR A 172 16.73 19.36 11.57
CA THR A 172 18.16 19.64 11.34
C THR A 172 18.36 21.06 10.79
N GLU A 173 19.56 21.61 10.93
CA GLU A 173 19.90 22.94 10.38
C GLU A 173 19.60 23.03 8.88
N GLU A 174 19.94 21.99 8.11
CA GLU A 174 19.62 21.91 6.69
C GLU A 174 18.11 21.98 6.45
N GLU A 175 17.32 21.25 7.23
CA GLU A 175 15.87 21.29 7.13
C GLU A 175 15.31 22.67 7.53
N PHE A 176 15.79 23.27 8.63
CA PHE A 176 15.37 24.62 9.03
C PHE A 176 15.65 25.67 7.96
N ALA A 177 16.76 25.57 7.22
CA ALA A 177 17.08 26.47 6.13
C ALA A 177 16.13 26.33 4.93
N LEU A 178 15.73 25.12 4.58
CA LEU A 178 14.89 24.88 3.40
C LEU A 178 13.38 24.95 3.66
N TRP A 179 12.92 24.67 4.90
CA TRP A 179 11.49 24.59 5.24
C TRP A 179 10.69 25.88 4.95
N PRO A 180 11.23 27.09 5.13
CA PRO A 180 10.55 28.33 4.73
C PRO A 180 10.20 28.43 3.24
N HIS A 181 10.94 27.70 2.39
CA HIS A 181 10.77 27.67 0.93
C HIS A 181 9.92 26.48 0.46
N LEU A 182 9.53 25.59 1.37
CA LEU A 182 8.70 24.44 1.05
C LEU A 182 7.26 24.87 0.83
N GLU A 183 6.66 24.44 -0.28
CA GLU A 183 5.26 24.71 -0.59
C GLU A 183 4.32 23.99 0.41
N ARG A 184 3.21 24.65 0.74
CA ARG A 184 2.15 24.16 1.65
C ARG A 184 0.84 23.99 0.89
N PRO A 185 0.63 22.89 0.16
CA PRO A 185 -0.56 22.74 -0.66
C PRO A 185 -1.88 22.88 0.12
N HIS A 186 -1.87 22.53 1.41
CA HIS A 186 -3.03 22.57 2.29
C HIS A 186 -2.85 23.55 3.47
N GLY A 187 -1.93 24.52 3.34
CA GLY A 187 -1.65 25.51 4.39
C GLY A 187 -0.84 24.99 5.58
N ARG A 188 -0.51 23.70 5.60
CA ARG A 188 0.25 23.00 6.66
C ARG A 188 1.47 22.30 6.06
N PHE A 189 2.40 21.89 6.92
CA PHE A 189 3.42 20.91 6.57
C PHE A 189 3.00 19.55 7.14
N THR A 190 2.80 18.58 6.27
CA THR A 190 2.54 17.20 6.68
C THR A 190 3.61 16.28 6.09
N SER A 191 3.80 15.09 6.67
CA SER A 191 4.70 14.10 6.06
C SER A 191 4.22 13.68 4.67
N HIS A 192 2.91 13.66 4.42
CA HIS A 192 2.33 13.43 3.10
C HIS A 192 2.85 14.46 2.07
N ASP A 193 2.80 15.77 2.42
CA ASP A 193 3.20 16.84 1.50
C ASP A 193 4.69 16.80 1.16
N VAL A 194 5.52 16.27 2.05
CA VAL A 194 6.98 16.18 1.84
C VAL A 194 7.37 14.88 1.15
N LEU A 195 6.72 13.76 1.50
CA LEU A 195 7.15 12.42 1.11
C LEU A 195 6.42 11.86 -0.12
N CYS A 196 5.28 12.42 -0.56
CA CYS A 196 4.65 11.96 -1.80
C CYS A 196 5.50 12.34 -3.03
N GLY A 197 5.17 11.78 -4.20
CA GLY A 197 5.92 12.06 -5.44
C GLY A 197 6.04 13.54 -5.76
N ALA A 198 4.96 14.31 -5.64
CA ALA A 198 5.01 15.77 -5.78
C ALA A 198 5.85 16.43 -4.67
N GLY A 199 5.86 15.86 -3.46
CA GLY A 199 6.67 16.30 -2.33
C GLY A 199 8.17 16.23 -2.60
N LEU A 200 8.62 15.14 -3.24
CA LEU A 200 10.02 15.00 -3.62
C LEU A 200 10.48 16.15 -4.55
N ALA A 201 9.66 16.54 -5.52
CA ALA A 201 9.96 17.68 -6.40
C ALA A 201 9.94 19.00 -5.63
N ARG A 202 8.96 19.19 -4.72
CA ARG A 202 8.90 20.38 -3.84
C ARG A 202 10.11 20.48 -2.92
N LEU A 203 10.57 19.36 -2.37
CA LEU A 203 11.77 19.30 -1.52
C LEU A 203 13.02 19.72 -2.30
N HIS A 204 13.18 19.23 -3.53
CA HIS A 204 14.30 19.66 -4.39
C HIS A 204 14.25 21.17 -4.65
N ARG A 205 13.10 21.70 -5.07
CA ARG A 205 12.92 23.13 -5.31
C ARG A 205 13.26 23.97 -4.07
N ALA A 206 12.71 23.62 -2.91
CA ALA A 206 12.98 24.33 -1.66
C ALA A 206 14.47 24.35 -1.33
N ARG A 207 15.17 23.23 -1.56
CA ARG A 207 16.61 23.11 -1.35
C ARG A 207 17.40 24.01 -2.31
N MET A 208 17.03 24.06 -3.59
CA MET A 208 17.68 24.95 -4.57
C MET A 208 17.49 26.42 -4.20
N ILE A 209 16.25 26.82 -3.83
CA ILE A 209 15.97 28.20 -3.40
C ILE A 209 16.78 28.57 -2.14
N ALA A 210 16.84 27.69 -1.15
CA ALA A 210 17.63 27.91 0.07
C ALA A 210 19.13 28.12 -0.19
N LYS A 211 19.65 27.55 -1.29
CA LYS A 211 21.04 27.70 -1.74
C LYS A 211 21.26 28.89 -2.67
N GLY A 212 20.20 29.58 -3.07
CA GLY A 212 20.28 30.66 -4.09
C GLY A 212 20.49 30.16 -5.51
N GLU A 213 20.23 28.85 -5.75
CA GLU A 213 20.40 28.21 -7.06
C GLU A 213 19.13 28.31 -7.92
N PRO A 214 19.20 28.28 -9.24
CA PRO A 214 18.04 28.30 -10.11
C PRO A 214 17.11 27.12 -9.89
N ASP A 215 15.80 27.39 -9.83
CA ASP A 215 14.76 26.35 -9.82
C ASP A 215 14.61 25.73 -11.21
N GLN A 216 15.08 24.50 -11.36
CA GLN A 216 14.99 23.74 -12.61
C GLN A 216 13.61 23.09 -12.82
N ARG A 217 12.69 23.17 -11.85
CA ARG A 217 11.33 22.57 -11.87
C ARG A 217 11.28 21.12 -12.30
N LEU A 218 12.24 20.32 -11.82
CA LEU A 218 12.33 18.91 -12.13
C LEU A 218 11.14 18.14 -11.50
N GLY A 219 10.45 17.33 -12.32
CA GLY A 219 9.51 16.35 -11.80
C GLY A 219 10.25 15.15 -11.14
N PRO A 220 9.55 14.29 -10.39
CA PRO A 220 10.20 13.19 -9.64
C PRO A 220 11.06 12.26 -10.51
N GLN A 221 10.58 11.94 -11.72
CA GLN A 221 11.32 11.09 -12.66
C GLN A 221 12.57 11.76 -13.22
N GLN A 222 12.47 13.05 -13.58
CA GLN A 222 13.59 13.85 -14.07
C GLN A 222 14.64 14.05 -12.96
N LEU A 223 14.20 14.27 -11.72
CA LEU A 223 15.06 14.38 -10.56
C LEU A 223 15.85 13.09 -10.32
N THR A 224 15.17 11.92 -10.39
CA THR A 224 15.83 10.62 -10.26
C THR A 224 16.86 10.42 -11.39
N ALA A 225 16.51 10.75 -12.63
CA ALA A 225 17.42 10.64 -13.77
C ALA A 225 18.64 11.56 -13.61
N ALA A 226 18.44 12.82 -13.19
CA ALA A 226 19.54 13.76 -12.93
C ALA A 226 20.46 13.28 -11.80
N ALA A 227 19.90 12.72 -10.73
CA ALA A 227 20.66 12.15 -9.62
C ALA A 227 21.50 10.93 -10.04
N LEU A 228 20.98 10.08 -10.92
CA LEU A 228 21.74 8.94 -11.46
C LEU A 228 22.85 9.37 -12.40
N ALA A 229 22.65 10.46 -13.13
CA ALA A 229 23.66 11.03 -14.05
C ALA A 229 24.82 11.72 -13.28
N ASP A 230 24.52 12.35 -12.14
CA ASP A 230 25.52 12.99 -11.27
C ASP A 230 25.21 12.64 -9.80
N ARG A 231 25.95 11.66 -9.27
CA ARG A 231 25.76 11.12 -7.90
C ARG A 231 26.22 12.07 -6.79
N ASP A 232 26.96 13.12 -7.13
CA ASP A 232 27.42 14.17 -6.20
C ASP A 232 26.69 15.50 -6.42
N GLY A 233 25.84 15.57 -7.44
CA GLY A 233 25.05 16.73 -7.80
C GLY A 233 23.86 16.98 -6.85
N GLU A 234 23.24 18.15 -7.04
CA GLU A 234 22.15 18.63 -6.17
C GLU A 234 20.93 17.70 -6.17
N ALA A 235 20.62 17.06 -7.29
CA ALA A 235 19.56 16.07 -7.38
C ALA A 235 19.84 14.86 -6.48
N ALA A 236 21.05 14.31 -6.52
CA ALA A 236 21.49 13.20 -5.68
C ALA A 236 21.47 13.56 -4.19
N MET A 237 21.94 14.77 -3.85
CA MET A 237 21.88 15.26 -2.45
C MET A 237 20.44 15.41 -1.96
N THR A 238 19.50 15.78 -2.84
CA THR A 238 18.07 15.81 -2.50
C THR A 238 17.53 14.41 -2.22
N LEU A 239 17.91 13.38 -3.01
CA LEU A 239 17.47 12.01 -2.76
C LEU A 239 18.07 11.43 -1.46
N LYS A 240 19.32 11.78 -1.14
CA LYS A 240 19.93 11.42 0.16
C LYS A 240 19.20 12.11 1.33
N LEU A 241 18.81 13.38 1.19
CA LEU A 241 17.98 14.08 2.19
C LEU A 241 16.60 13.45 2.31
N TYR A 242 15.97 13.13 1.19
CA TYR A 242 14.66 12.48 1.17
C TYR A 242 14.67 11.15 1.95
N TRP A 243 15.70 10.29 1.78
CA TRP A 243 15.86 9.07 2.56
C TRP A 243 15.99 9.34 4.07
N ARG A 244 16.67 10.41 4.48
CA ARG A 244 16.73 10.81 5.91
C ARG A 244 15.35 11.20 6.45
N ILE A 245 14.55 11.92 5.65
CA ILE A 245 13.19 12.32 6.02
C ILE A 245 12.27 11.08 6.10
N VAL A 246 12.39 10.13 5.15
CA VAL A 246 11.71 8.83 5.21
C VAL A 246 12.09 8.07 6.48
N ALA A 247 13.38 7.98 6.81
CA ALA A 247 13.86 7.30 8.00
C ALA A 247 13.30 7.91 9.29
N ARG A 248 13.24 9.25 9.37
CA ARG A 248 12.66 9.97 10.51
C ARG A 248 11.18 9.63 10.67
N PHE A 249 10.40 9.73 9.60
CA PHE A 249 8.98 9.41 9.62
C PHE A 249 8.72 7.94 9.95
N ALA A 250 9.50 7.03 9.38
CA ALA A 250 9.43 5.60 9.71
C ALA A 250 9.71 5.34 11.20
N GLY A 251 10.69 6.04 11.78
CA GLY A 251 10.99 5.97 13.20
C GLY A 251 9.87 6.54 14.07
N ASP A 252 9.20 7.63 13.63
CA ASP A 252 8.03 8.19 14.33
C ASP A 252 6.87 7.17 14.35
N MET A 253 6.63 6.51 13.24
CA MET A 253 5.62 5.44 13.16
C MET A 253 6.01 4.22 13.99
N ALA A 254 7.30 3.85 13.99
CA ALA A 254 7.81 2.75 14.80
C ALA A 254 7.50 2.94 16.30
N VAL A 255 7.74 4.13 16.83
CA VAL A 255 7.46 4.40 18.26
C VAL A 255 5.97 4.64 18.52
N SER A 256 5.24 5.25 17.57
CA SER A 256 3.80 5.50 17.71
C SER A 256 2.98 4.22 17.83
N PHE A 257 3.37 3.18 17.09
CA PHE A 257 2.69 1.87 17.10
C PHE A 257 3.42 0.83 17.96
N VAL A 258 4.54 1.18 18.59
CA VAL A 258 5.41 0.22 19.31
C VAL A 258 5.68 -0.99 18.41
N ALA A 259 6.17 -0.74 17.21
CA ALA A 259 6.22 -1.71 16.11
C ALA A 259 7.35 -2.73 16.28
N THR A 260 7.32 -3.49 17.38
CA THR A 260 8.37 -4.48 17.73
C THR A 260 8.52 -5.58 16.67
N GLY A 261 7.46 -5.91 15.94
CA GLY A 261 7.49 -6.84 14.82
C GLY A 261 8.15 -6.25 13.55
N GLY A 262 8.50 -4.96 13.56
CA GLY A 262 9.25 -4.31 12.50
C GLY A 262 8.51 -3.27 11.68
N VAL A 263 9.27 -2.45 10.94
CA VAL A 263 8.76 -1.46 9.99
C VAL A 263 9.12 -1.89 8.58
N THR A 264 8.10 -2.05 7.75
CA THR A 264 8.23 -2.35 6.32
C THR A 264 7.98 -1.07 5.52
N LEU A 265 8.95 -0.68 4.72
CA LEU A 265 8.79 0.39 3.73
C LEU A 265 8.23 -0.22 2.44
N SER A 266 7.33 0.51 1.77
CA SER A 266 6.71 0.10 0.51
C SER A 266 6.56 1.29 -0.45
N GLY A 267 5.76 1.14 -1.47
CA GLY A 267 5.42 2.19 -2.43
C GLY A 267 6.39 2.31 -3.60
N GLY A 268 5.93 2.97 -4.65
CA GLY A 268 6.62 2.97 -5.94
C GLY A 268 7.83 3.89 -6.06
N ILE A 269 8.12 4.75 -5.07
CA ILE A 269 9.23 5.71 -5.13
C ILE A 269 10.52 5.08 -4.63
N LEU A 270 10.49 4.45 -3.45
CA LEU A 270 11.68 4.01 -2.72
C LEU A 270 12.55 3.01 -3.49
N PRO A 271 12.00 1.99 -4.17
CA PRO A 271 12.82 1.07 -4.97
C PRO A 271 13.57 1.77 -6.13
N ARG A 272 12.98 2.84 -6.69
CA ARG A 272 13.59 3.59 -7.81
C ARG A 272 14.75 4.47 -7.41
N ILE A 273 14.84 4.83 -6.13
CA ILE A 273 15.89 5.67 -5.56
C ILE A 273 16.77 4.91 -4.55
N LEU A 274 16.72 3.59 -4.60
CA LEU A 274 17.44 2.70 -3.68
C LEU A 274 18.95 2.92 -3.70
N ASP A 275 19.51 3.31 -4.84
CA ASP A 275 20.93 3.63 -5.02
C ASP A 275 21.43 4.80 -4.15
N PHE A 276 20.52 5.60 -3.60
CA PHE A 276 20.83 6.74 -2.74
C PHE A 276 20.56 6.45 -1.25
N LEU A 277 20.16 5.23 -0.91
CA LEU A 277 20.00 4.79 0.47
C LEU A 277 21.37 4.45 1.07
N ASP A 278 21.65 5.05 2.21
CA ASP A 278 22.72 4.65 3.13
C ASP A 278 22.06 4.04 4.37
N ASP A 279 22.26 2.74 4.58
CA ASP A 279 21.65 1.99 5.68
C ASP A 279 22.06 2.54 7.05
N GLY A 280 23.34 2.93 7.21
CA GLY A 280 23.84 3.48 8.46
C GLY A 280 23.22 4.83 8.80
N VAL A 281 23.11 5.71 7.79
CA VAL A 281 22.44 7.02 7.95
C VAL A 281 20.96 6.82 8.21
N PHE A 282 20.31 5.91 7.48
CA PHE A 282 18.88 5.58 7.69
C PHE A 282 18.64 5.13 9.13
N ARG A 283 19.39 4.15 9.62
CA ARG A 283 19.25 3.62 10.97
C ARG A 283 19.52 4.68 12.04
N LYS A 284 20.56 5.48 11.88
CA LYS A 284 20.88 6.56 12.80
C LYS A 284 19.71 7.55 12.95
N VAL A 285 19.07 7.93 11.85
CA VAL A 285 17.93 8.87 11.85
C VAL A 285 16.65 8.20 12.38
N PHE A 286 16.39 6.96 11.97
CA PHE A 286 15.27 6.15 12.44
C PHE A 286 15.29 5.98 13.97
N GLU A 287 16.47 5.71 14.52
CA GLU A 287 16.70 5.43 15.95
C GLU A 287 16.76 6.69 16.84
N ALA A 288 16.90 7.88 16.25
CA ALA A 288 16.98 9.14 16.99
C ALA A 288 15.62 9.54 17.57
N LYS A 289 15.15 8.81 18.57
CA LYS A 289 13.81 8.94 19.21
C LYS A 289 13.92 9.12 20.74
N ALA A 290 14.93 9.85 21.22
CA ALA A 290 15.06 10.10 22.67
C ALA A 290 13.76 10.69 23.26
N PRO A 291 13.33 10.24 24.45
CA PRO A 291 14.01 9.33 25.38
C PRO A 291 13.78 7.84 25.10
N VAL A 292 13.03 7.46 24.04
CA VAL A 292 12.64 6.07 23.72
C VAL A 292 13.50 5.45 22.61
N ASP A 293 14.68 6.00 22.36
CA ASP A 293 15.62 5.50 21.34
C ASP A 293 16.06 4.04 21.56
N ALA A 294 16.09 3.56 22.81
CA ALA A 294 16.36 2.16 23.11
C ALA A 294 15.31 1.20 22.51
N LEU A 295 14.03 1.62 22.42
CA LEU A 295 12.99 0.87 21.71
C LEU A 295 13.25 0.91 20.20
N ALA A 296 13.48 2.09 19.63
CA ALA A 296 13.67 2.24 18.18
C ALA A 296 14.87 1.43 17.67
N ARG A 297 15.95 1.30 18.44
CA ARG A 297 17.13 0.48 18.10
C ARG A 297 16.84 -1.02 17.96
N GLN A 298 15.78 -1.53 18.58
CA GLN A 298 15.40 -2.93 18.54
C GLN A 298 14.43 -3.27 17.39
N ILE A 299 13.88 -2.26 16.74
CA ILE A 299 12.87 -2.43 15.70
C ILE A 299 13.56 -2.65 14.35
N PRO A 300 13.41 -3.84 13.70
CA PRO A 300 13.97 -4.09 12.38
C PRO A 300 13.23 -3.29 11.29
N THR A 301 13.96 -3.01 10.22
CA THR A 301 13.45 -2.27 9.06
C THR A 301 13.78 -3.00 7.77
N ARG A 302 12.84 -3.02 6.82
CA ARG A 302 13.00 -3.59 5.47
C ARG A 302 12.26 -2.76 4.44
N LEU A 303 12.65 -2.90 3.18
CA LEU A 303 11.98 -2.33 2.02
C LEU A 303 11.42 -3.44 1.14
N VAL A 304 10.16 -3.35 0.74
CA VAL A 304 9.56 -4.21 -0.29
C VAL A 304 10.13 -3.83 -1.65
N ILE A 305 10.73 -4.78 -2.33
CA ILE A 305 11.31 -4.60 -3.67
C ILE A 305 10.55 -5.37 -4.75
N HIS A 306 9.62 -6.25 -4.36
CA HIS A 306 8.78 -7.02 -5.28
C HIS A 306 7.39 -6.39 -5.40
N SER A 307 6.97 -6.14 -6.62
CA SER A 307 5.72 -5.39 -6.89
C SER A 307 4.44 -6.13 -6.50
N ASP A 308 4.48 -7.46 -6.40
CA ASP A 308 3.26 -8.28 -6.31
C ASP A 308 2.88 -8.68 -4.88
N ALA A 309 3.59 -8.14 -3.87
CA ALA A 309 3.37 -8.43 -2.46
C ALA A 309 1.90 -8.21 -2.02
N VAL A 310 1.27 -7.12 -2.47
CA VAL A 310 -0.13 -6.81 -2.16
C VAL A 310 -1.09 -7.80 -2.82
N LEU A 311 -0.82 -8.19 -4.08
CA LEU A 311 -1.64 -9.18 -4.79
C LEU A 311 -1.56 -10.55 -4.10
N ALA A 312 -0.37 -10.98 -3.68
CA ALA A 312 -0.16 -12.20 -2.90
C ALA A 312 -0.87 -12.15 -1.54
N GLY A 313 -0.84 -11.00 -0.86
CA GLY A 313 -1.59 -10.75 0.37
C GLY A 313 -3.08 -10.96 0.19
N MET A 314 -3.67 -10.39 -0.86
CA MET A 314 -5.09 -10.58 -1.18
C MET A 314 -5.44 -12.04 -1.53
N ALA A 315 -4.54 -12.75 -2.23
CA ALA A 315 -4.71 -14.17 -2.49
C ALA A 315 -4.68 -15.01 -1.20
N ALA A 316 -3.82 -14.65 -0.24
CA ALA A 316 -3.76 -15.28 1.07
C ALA A 316 -5.03 -15.03 1.90
N ILE A 317 -5.60 -13.82 1.84
CA ILE A 317 -6.91 -13.53 2.44
C ILE A 317 -7.99 -14.44 1.84
N ALA A 318 -8.00 -14.61 0.52
CA ALA A 318 -8.96 -15.49 -0.13
C ALA A 318 -8.79 -16.96 0.28
N ALA A 319 -7.56 -17.40 0.47
CA ALA A 319 -7.24 -18.80 0.85
C ALA A 319 -7.60 -19.14 2.30
N ALA A 320 -7.46 -18.18 3.22
CA ALA A 320 -7.69 -18.39 4.65
C ALA A 320 -8.32 -17.14 5.31
N PRO A 321 -9.57 -16.78 4.95
CA PRO A 321 -10.20 -15.54 5.39
C PRO A 321 -10.43 -15.49 6.92
N ASP A 322 -10.50 -16.60 7.60
CA ASP A 322 -10.63 -16.73 9.06
C ASP A 322 -9.37 -16.27 9.81
N ARG A 323 -8.22 -16.23 9.14
CA ARG A 323 -6.97 -15.71 9.71
C ARG A 323 -6.90 -14.17 9.73
N TYR A 324 -7.81 -13.49 9.04
CA TYR A 324 -7.80 -12.05 8.89
C TYR A 324 -9.01 -11.43 9.56
N ASP A 325 -8.76 -10.42 10.43
CA ASP A 325 -9.82 -9.72 11.16
C ASP A 325 -10.32 -8.52 10.35
N ILE A 326 -11.12 -8.84 9.33
CA ILE A 326 -11.72 -7.88 8.40
C ILE A 326 -13.24 -7.86 8.67
N ASP A 327 -13.84 -6.68 8.58
CA ASP A 327 -15.31 -6.58 8.61
C ASP A 327 -15.93 -7.11 7.30
N TYR A 328 -15.95 -8.42 7.17
CA TYR A 328 -16.55 -9.08 6.02
C TYR A 328 -18.04 -8.78 5.87
N SER A 329 -18.74 -8.53 6.97
CA SER A 329 -20.20 -8.35 6.96
C SER A 329 -20.63 -7.09 6.20
N SER A 330 -19.87 -6.01 6.31
CA SER A 330 -20.18 -4.74 5.64
C SER A 330 -19.52 -4.60 4.24
N ARG A 331 -18.38 -5.27 4.01
CA ARG A 331 -17.52 -5.06 2.83
C ARG A 331 -17.65 -6.11 1.74
N VAL A 332 -18.10 -7.31 2.09
CA VAL A 332 -18.34 -8.36 1.11
C VAL A 332 -19.63 -8.09 0.35
N TRP A 333 -19.57 -8.26 -0.95
CA TRP A 333 -20.76 -8.31 -1.80
C TRP A 333 -20.97 -9.71 -2.33
N VAL A 334 -22.25 -10.05 -2.61
CA VAL A 334 -22.66 -11.30 -3.23
C VAL A 334 -23.31 -10.94 -4.57
N GLY A 335 -22.89 -11.58 -5.64
CA GLY A 335 -23.45 -11.39 -6.98
C GLY A 335 -24.82 -12.05 -7.14
N CYS A 336 -25.60 -11.60 -8.11
CA CYS A 336 -26.95 -12.12 -8.37
C CYS A 336 -27.02 -13.64 -8.63
N VAL A 337 -25.94 -14.22 -9.20
CA VAL A 337 -25.87 -15.67 -9.47
C VAL A 337 -25.87 -16.52 -8.18
N ALA A 338 -25.24 -15.99 -7.11
CA ALA A 338 -25.24 -16.69 -5.83
C ALA A 338 -26.60 -16.58 -5.08
N HIS A 339 -27.34 -15.49 -5.35
CA HIS A 339 -28.68 -15.33 -4.78
C HIS A 339 -29.69 -16.31 -5.38
N GLN A 340 -29.59 -16.59 -6.69
CA GLN A 340 -30.41 -17.62 -7.35
C GLN A 340 -30.12 -19.02 -6.81
N ASN A 341 -28.83 -19.39 -6.66
CA ASN A 341 -28.44 -20.69 -6.10
C ASN A 341 -28.81 -20.86 -4.61
N LEU A 342 -28.84 -19.79 -3.82
CA LEU A 342 -29.31 -19.82 -2.44
C LEU A 342 -30.85 -19.97 -2.36
N LEU A 343 -31.56 -19.29 -3.25
CA LEU A 343 -33.02 -19.44 -3.38
C LEU A 343 -33.41 -20.82 -3.89
N GLU A 344 -32.70 -21.37 -4.86
CA GLU A 344 -32.94 -22.74 -5.38
C GLU A 344 -32.62 -23.81 -4.31
N LYS A 345 -31.53 -23.64 -3.53
CA LYS A 345 -31.26 -24.53 -2.38
C LYS A 345 -32.31 -24.42 -1.28
N ALA A 346 -32.75 -23.21 -0.95
CA ALA A 346 -33.81 -23.01 0.03
C ALA A 346 -35.15 -23.62 -0.45
N LEU A 347 -35.49 -23.46 -1.73
CA LEU A 347 -36.68 -24.05 -2.33
C LEU A 347 -36.61 -25.59 -2.40
N SER A 348 -35.43 -26.15 -2.74
CA SER A 348 -35.24 -27.60 -2.77
C SER A 348 -35.29 -28.23 -1.39
N THR A 349 -34.85 -27.51 -0.36
CA THR A 349 -34.94 -27.96 1.06
C THR A 349 -36.40 -27.91 1.55
N PHE A 350 -37.20 -26.96 1.08
CA PHE A 350 -38.65 -26.90 1.39
C PHE A 350 -39.46 -27.98 0.69
N GLN A 351 -39.05 -28.45 -0.49
CA GLN A 351 -39.73 -29.54 -1.22
C GLN A 351 -39.40 -30.93 -0.68
N LEU A 352 -38.34 -31.09 0.12
CA LEU A 352 -37.99 -32.37 0.75
C LEU A 352 -38.65 -32.58 2.14
N VAL A 353 -39.42 -31.62 2.62
CA VAL A 353 -40.11 -31.65 3.93
C VAL A 353 -41.64 -31.74 3.78
N GLN A 354 -42.16 -31.88 2.57
CA GLN A 354 -43.52 -32.27 2.26
C GLN A 354 -43.55 -33.72 1.76
#